data_927d96a46ece0f88352192247944b9fb
#
_entry.id   927d96a46ece0f88352192247944b9fb
#
_cell.length_a   1.000
_cell.length_b   1.000
_cell.length_c   1.000
_cell.angle_alpha   90.00
_cell.angle_beta   90.00
_cell.angle_gamma   90.00
#
_symmetry.space_group_name_H-M   'P 1'
#
loop_
_entity.id
_entity.type
_entity.pdbx_description
1 polymer ?
#
loop_
_entity_poly.entity_id
_entity_poly.type
_entity_poly.pdbx_seq_one_letter_code
_entity_poly.pdbx_strand_id
1 'polypeptide(L)'
;MPTTFPCVQIERSLKNQSSISSTFHGRDIFAPAAAFLASGGDFNSLGTPLKSLYALPSFEGTTISETEIAGFVIHVDHFGNLVTTIRSTEIVEDVFVQIEDYIITKQVNAFYEGALLEPVWYVHSSGYIGITMNSGNVADFLSVNYGDEVRLVRKRK
;
A
#
# COMPACT_ATOMS: atom_id res chain seq x y z
N MET A 1 -0.43 18.75 9.34
CA MET A 1 -1.34 19.70 8.64
C MET A 1 -1.71 19.06 7.32
N PRO A 2 -2.97 18.96 6.95
CA PRO A 2 -3.31 18.47 5.63
C PRO A 2 -2.77 19.47 4.60
N THR A 3 -1.85 19.02 3.77
CA THR A 3 -1.39 19.78 2.60
C THR A 3 -2.57 19.87 1.64
N THR A 4 -3.24 21.00 1.61
CA THR A 4 -4.29 21.29 0.65
C THR A 4 -3.64 21.52 -0.71
N PHE A 5 -3.58 20.48 -1.53
CA PHE A 5 -3.24 20.64 -2.94
C PHE A 5 -4.45 21.24 -3.67
N PRO A 6 -4.23 22.16 -4.63
CA PRO A 6 -5.31 22.64 -5.49
C PRO A 6 -5.88 21.47 -6.30
N CYS A 7 -7.20 21.37 -6.31
CA CYS A 7 -7.93 20.30 -7.02
C CYS A 7 -8.98 20.92 -7.92
N VAL A 8 -9.12 20.40 -9.13
CA VAL A 8 -10.21 20.75 -10.04
C VAL A 8 -10.91 19.48 -10.55
N GLN A 9 -12.21 19.56 -10.68
CA GLN A 9 -12.97 18.53 -11.41
C GLN A 9 -12.80 18.83 -12.90
N ILE A 10 -12.24 17.86 -13.64
CA ILE A 10 -12.05 18.04 -15.08
C ILE A 10 -13.41 18.01 -15.76
N GLU A 11 -13.82 19.15 -16.34
CA GLU A 11 -15.10 19.32 -17.03
C GLU A 11 -14.89 19.54 -18.53
N ARG A 12 -13.68 19.96 -18.92
CA ARG A 12 -13.39 20.30 -20.31
C ARG A 12 -12.82 19.09 -21.06
N SER A 13 -13.50 18.69 -22.13
CA SER A 13 -12.86 17.85 -23.13
C SER A 13 -11.80 18.67 -23.88
N LEU A 14 -10.52 18.30 -23.70
CA LEU A 14 -9.38 18.96 -24.34
C LEU A 14 -9.12 18.48 -25.76
N LYS A 15 -9.92 17.55 -26.25
CA LYS A 15 -9.89 17.09 -27.63
C LYS A 15 -11.19 17.51 -28.33
N ASN A 16 -11.07 17.91 -29.59
CA ASN A 16 -12.20 17.99 -30.54
C ASN A 16 -12.74 16.59 -30.87
N GLN A 17 -13.02 15.78 -29.84
CA GLN A 17 -13.58 14.45 -30.01
C GLN A 17 -15.10 14.54 -30.02
N SER A 18 -15.70 13.90 -31.00
CA SER A 18 -17.16 13.81 -31.16
C SER A 18 -17.83 12.96 -30.08
N SER A 19 -17.09 12.17 -29.31
CA SER A 19 -17.59 11.39 -28.17
C SER A 19 -16.46 11.01 -27.20
N ILE A 20 -16.77 11.04 -25.90
CA ILE A 20 -15.97 10.49 -24.82
C ILE A 20 -16.53 9.10 -24.49
N SER A 21 -15.68 8.09 -24.46
CA SER A 21 -16.07 6.74 -24.06
C SER A 21 -16.38 6.69 -22.57
N SER A 22 -17.47 6.06 -22.20
CA SER A 22 -17.84 5.86 -20.77
C SER A 22 -16.89 4.94 -19.99
N THR A 23 -16.03 4.18 -20.68
CA THR A 23 -15.11 3.21 -20.08
C THR A 23 -13.64 3.52 -20.29
N PHE A 24 -13.30 4.51 -21.16
CA PHE A 24 -11.91 4.86 -21.48
C PHE A 24 -11.55 6.28 -21.06
N HIS A 25 -11.94 6.71 -19.86
CA HIS A 25 -11.65 8.05 -19.33
C HIS A 25 -10.14 8.33 -19.26
N GLY A 26 -9.31 7.32 -18.99
CA GLY A 26 -7.85 7.44 -19.04
C GLY A 26 -7.36 7.98 -20.38
N ARG A 27 -7.85 7.41 -21.50
CA ARG A 27 -7.50 7.80 -22.86
C ARG A 27 -8.14 9.14 -23.26
N ASP A 28 -9.42 9.32 -22.93
CA ASP A 28 -10.23 10.39 -23.54
C ASP A 28 -10.27 11.66 -22.69
N ILE A 29 -10.01 11.57 -21.37
CA ILE A 29 -10.04 12.69 -20.44
C ILE A 29 -8.67 12.91 -19.80
N PHE A 30 -8.11 11.90 -19.09
CA PHE A 30 -6.94 12.12 -18.25
C PHE A 30 -5.65 12.32 -19.04
N ALA A 31 -5.41 11.52 -20.10
CA ALA A 31 -4.22 11.69 -20.92
C ALA A 31 -4.19 13.04 -21.68
N PRO A 32 -5.30 13.52 -22.27
CA PRO A 32 -5.36 14.87 -22.84
C PRO A 32 -5.15 15.98 -21.79
N ALA A 33 -5.71 15.85 -20.59
CA ALA A 33 -5.51 16.83 -19.52
C ALA A 33 -4.05 16.88 -19.06
N ALA A 34 -3.42 15.72 -18.92
CA ALA A 34 -1.99 15.63 -18.58
C ALA A 34 -1.11 16.26 -19.68
N ALA A 35 -1.39 15.98 -20.94
CA ALA A 35 -0.65 16.56 -22.06
C ALA A 35 -0.83 18.10 -22.15
N PHE A 36 -2.04 18.59 -21.87
CA PHE A 36 -2.32 20.02 -21.82
C PHE A 36 -1.50 20.72 -20.73
N LEU A 37 -1.47 20.14 -19.52
CA LEU A 37 -0.67 20.68 -18.41
C LEU A 37 0.83 20.60 -18.72
N ALA A 38 1.31 19.51 -19.28
CA ALA A 38 2.71 19.34 -19.67
C ALA A 38 3.16 20.35 -20.74
N SER A 39 2.24 20.84 -21.57
CA SER A 39 2.49 21.90 -22.56
C SER A 39 2.37 23.32 -22.02
N GLY A 40 2.23 23.50 -20.69
CA GLY A 40 2.11 24.78 -20.03
C GLY A 40 0.68 25.34 -19.96
N GLY A 41 -0.32 24.49 -20.16
CA GLY A 41 -1.73 24.87 -20.00
C GLY A 41 -2.09 25.26 -18.56
N ASP A 42 -3.05 26.18 -18.41
CA ASP A 42 -3.50 26.62 -17.10
C ASP A 42 -4.35 25.54 -16.40
N PHE A 43 -3.90 25.13 -15.21
CA PHE A 43 -4.56 24.15 -14.36
C PHE A 43 -6.04 24.52 -14.06
N ASN A 44 -6.31 25.78 -13.75
CA ASN A 44 -7.65 26.23 -13.41
C ASN A 44 -8.62 26.22 -14.60
N SER A 45 -8.09 26.22 -15.83
CA SER A 45 -8.92 26.16 -17.03
C SER A 45 -9.47 24.75 -17.33
N LEU A 46 -9.02 23.71 -16.60
CA LEU A 46 -9.47 22.34 -16.79
C LEU A 46 -10.89 22.09 -16.27
N GLY A 47 -11.36 22.88 -15.31
CA GLY A 47 -12.69 22.67 -14.75
C GLY A 47 -12.94 23.44 -13.46
N THR A 48 -13.92 22.99 -12.68
CA THR A 48 -14.34 23.65 -11.45
C THR A 48 -13.45 23.28 -10.26
N PRO A 49 -12.97 24.27 -9.47
CA PRO A 49 -12.22 24.02 -8.26
C PRO A 49 -13.02 23.19 -7.24
N LEU A 50 -12.40 22.16 -6.68
CA LEU A 50 -12.98 21.33 -5.62
C LEU A 50 -12.50 21.80 -4.24
N LYS A 51 -13.43 21.86 -3.29
CA LYS A 51 -13.11 22.18 -1.88
C LYS A 51 -12.53 21.00 -1.12
N SER A 52 -12.85 19.79 -1.54
CA SER A 52 -12.37 18.54 -0.93
C SER A 52 -12.36 17.43 -1.94
N LEU A 53 -11.47 16.45 -1.74
CA LEU A 53 -11.46 15.18 -2.47
C LEU A 53 -12.10 14.10 -1.61
N TYR A 54 -12.75 13.15 -2.27
CA TYR A 54 -13.11 11.91 -1.61
C TYR A 54 -11.83 11.08 -1.47
N ALA A 55 -11.31 11.00 -0.26
CA ALA A 55 -10.11 10.23 0.04
C ALA A 55 -10.49 8.84 0.53
N LEU A 56 -9.78 7.83 0.05
CA LEU A 56 -9.85 6.50 0.63
C LEU A 56 -9.20 6.52 2.03
N PRO A 57 -9.66 5.68 2.97
CA PRO A 57 -8.98 5.53 4.26
C PRO A 57 -7.50 5.23 4.05
N SER A 58 -6.64 5.94 4.74
CA SER A 58 -5.20 5.62 4.78
C SER A 58 -5.01 4.48 5.77
N PHE A 59 -4.51 3.35 5.28
CA PHE A 59 -4.07 2.25 6.13
C PHE A 59 -2.57 2.44 6.38
N GLU A 60 -2.23 3.11 7.46
CA GLU A 60 -0.84 3.25 7.91
C GLU A 60 -0.66 2.50 9.23
N GLY A 61 0.55 1.99 9.46
CA GLY A 61 0.91 1.44 10.76
C GLY A 61 0.81 2.54 11.81
N THR A 62 0.43 2.17 13.01
CA THR A 62 0.33 3.09 14.16
C THR A 62 1.38 2.71 15.17
N THR A 63 2.25 3.64 15.53
CA THR A 63 3.22 3.47 16.61
C THR A 63 2.45 3.37 17.94
N ILE A 64 2.53 2.20 18.57
CA ILE A 64 1.89 1.94 19.88
C ILE A 64 2.82 2.37 21.01
N SER A 65 4.12 2.11 20.86
CA SER A 65 5.16 2.47 21.82
C SER A 65 6.51 2.63 21.15
N GLU A 66 7.57 2.95 21.88
CA GLU A 66 8.95 2.98 21.37
C GLU A 66 9.44 1.61 20.85
N THR A 67 8.76 0.55 21.20
CA THR A 67 9.15 -0.83 20.87
C THR A 67 8.13 -1.58 20.04
N GLU A 68 7.00 -0.95 19.67
CA GLU A 68 5.89 -1.67 19.04
C GLU A 68 5.15 -0.78 18.05
N ILE A 69 4.95 -1.30 16.85
CA ILE A 69 4.14 -0.71 15.79
C ILE A 69 3.06 -1.71 15.40
N ALA A 70 1.82 -1.29 15.48
CA ALA A 70 0.69 -2.08 14.98
C ALA A 70 0.35 -1.68 13.54
N GLY A 71 -0.03 -2.65 12.76
CA GLY A 71 -0.52 -2.50 11.40
C GLY A 71 -1.56 -3.55 11.08
N PHE A 72 -1.92 -3.65 9.82
CA PHE A 72 -2.94 -4.58 9.33
C PHE A 72 -2.49 -5.26 8.06
N VAL A 73 -3.01 -6.45 7.79
CA VAL A 73 -2.89 -7.12 6.50
C VAL A 73 -3.73 -6.36 5.47
N ILE A 74 -3.09 -5.82 4.43
CA ILE A 74 -3.76 -5.06 3.37
C ILE A 74 -3.86 -5.80 2.05
N HIS A 75 -3.16 -6.91 1.90
CA HIS A 75 -3.23 -7.75 0.73
C HIS A 75 -2.82 -9.18 1.05
N VAL A 76 -3.55 -10.12 0.51
CA VAL A 76 -3.18 -11.54 0.43
C VAL A 76 -3.06 -11.88 -1.04
N ASP A 77 -1.88 -12.29 -1.48
CA ASP A 77 -1.67 -12.64 -2.88
C ASP A 77 -2.22 -14.05 -3.23
N HIS A 78 -2.15 -14.41 -4.51
CA HIS A 78 -2.64 -15.71 -4.98
C HIS A 78 -1.91 -16.90 -4.36
N PHE A 79 -0.70 -16.72 -3.87
CA PHE A 79 0.10 -17.76 -3.22
C PHE A 79 -0.10 -17.80 -1.71
N GLY A 80 -0.90 -16.87 -1.17
CA GLY A 80 -1.14 -16.71 0.26
C GLY A 80 -0.09 -15.87 0.99
N ASN A 81 0.79 -15.16 0.28
CA ASN A 81 1.69 -14.21 0.92
C ASN A 81 0.93 -12.97 1.38
N LEU A 82 1.34 -12.42 2.52
CA LEU A 82 0.70 -11.24 3.11
C LEU A 82 1.54 -9.98 2.87
N VAL A 83 0.87 -8.88 2.62
CA VAL A 83 1.46 -7.53 2.66
C VAL A 83 0.75 -6.74 3.75
N THR A 84 1.52 -6.01 4.56
CA THR A 84 1.01 -5.26 5.71
C THR A 84 1.05 -3.76 5.47
N THR A 85 0.47 -2.97 6.39
CA THR A 85 0.58 -1.50 6.40
C THR A 85 1.88 -0.99 7.03
N ILE A 86 2.71 -1.85 7.63
CA ILE A 86 3.93 -1.46 8.31
C ILE A 86 5.02 -1.21 7.26
N ARG A 87 5.61 -0.01 7.27
CA ARG A 87 6.63 0.38 6.30
C ARG A 87 8.01 -0.16 6.69
N SER A 88 8.82 -0.46 5.70
CA SER A 88 10.21 -0.89 5.93
C SER A 88 11.08 0.17 6.61
N THR A 89 10.72 1.44 6.49
CA THR A 89 11.39 2.56 7.18
C THR A 89 11.18 2.55 8.69
N GLU A 90 10.21 1.79 9.18
CA GLU A 90 9.92 1.62 10.61
C GLU A 90 10.72 0.47 11.23
N ILE A 91 11.46 -0.30 10.41
CA ILE A 91 12.33 -1.39 10.88
C ILE A 91 13.53 -0.80 11.60
N VAL A 92 13.69 -1.18 12.85
CA VAL A 92 14.91 -0.97 13.65
C VAL A 92 15.63 -2.32 13.84
N GLU A 93 16.83 -2.31 14.37
CA GLU A 93 17.54 -3.55 14.68
C GLU A 93 16.77 -4.41 15.71
N ASP A 94 16.94 -5.72 15.61
CA ASP A 94 16.38 -6.71 16.55
C ASP A 94 14.85 -6.68 16.69
N VAL A 95 14.15 -6.79 15.57
CA VAL A 95 12.69 -6.89 15.53
C VAL A 95 12.20 -8.31 15.21
N PHE A 96 10.94 -8.55 15.52
CA PHE A 96 10.18 -9.69 15.03
C PHE A 96 8.77 -9.22 14.63
N VAL A 97 8.11 -9.99 13.80
CA VAL A 97 6.71 -9.79 13.44
C VAL A 97 5.85 -10.72 14.28
N GLN A 98 4.81 -10.16 14.90
CA GLN A 98 3.77 -10.92 15.58
C GLN A 98 2.47 -10.78 14.82
N ILE A 99 1.81 -11.90 14.57
CA ILE A 99 0.49 -11.96 13.96
C ILE A 99 -0.28 -13.10 14.60
N GLU A 100 -1.47 -12.83 15.10
CA GLU A 100 -2.20 -13.75 15.97
C GLU A 100 -1.28 -14.28 17.09
N ASP A 101 -1.25 -15.58 17.32
CA ASP A 101 -0.40 -16.24 18.31
C ASP A 101 1.01 -16.56 17.80
N TYR A 102 1.35 -16.17 16.57
CA TYR A 102 2.63 -16.50 15.93
C TYR A 102 3.65 -15.38 16.09
N ILE A 103 4.88 -15.77 16.41
CA ILE A 103 6.05 -14.89 16.48
C ILE A 103 7.02 -15.30 15.36
N ILE A 104 7.20 -14.42 14.38
CA ILE A 104 8.02 -14.66 13.19
C ILE A 104 9.31 -13.85 13.35
N THR A 105 10.37 -14.53 13.75
CA THR A 105 11.65 -13.88 14.09
C THR A 105 12.60 -13.76 12.92
N LYS A 106 12.44 -14.60 11.88
CA LYS A 106 13.37 -14.67 10.76
C LYS A 106 12.97 -13.70 9.67
N GLN A 107 13.86 -12.75 9.39
CA GLN A 107 13.82 -11.93 8.20
C GLN A 107 14.59 -12.60 7.06
N VAL A 108 14.08 -12.50 5.85
CA VAL A 108 14.71 -13.00 4.63
C VAL A 108 14.72 -11.93 3.55
N ASN A 109 15.62 -12.04 2.58
CA ASN A 109 15.62 -11.22 1.37
C ASN A 109 14.91 -11.94 0.20
N ALA A 110 14.90 -13.27 0.22
CA ALA A 110 14.22 -14.07 -0.78
C ALA A 110 13.49 -15.25 -0.12
N PHE A 111 12.38 -15.67 -0.70
CA PHE A 111 11.46 -16.69 -0.13
C PHE A 111 12.14 -18.04 0.13
N TYR A 112 13.08 -18.44 -0.75
CA TYR A 112 13.83 -19.69 -0.61
C TYR A 112 14.81 -19.73 0.57
N GLU A 113 15.12 -18.58 1.19
CA GLU A 113 15.98 -18.52 2.38
C GLU A 113 15.23 -18.95 3.66
N GLY A 114 13.90 -19.01 3.61
CA GLY A 114 13.07 -19.60 4.65
C GLY A 114 13.19 -21.13 4.66
N ALA A 115 13.11 -21.75 5.83
CA ALA A 115 12.95 -23.19 5.91
C ALA A 115 11.61 -23.61 5.29
N LEU A 116 11.51 -24.87 4.87
CA LEU A 116 10.30 -25.40 4.24
C LEU A 116 9.12 -25.31 5.22
N LEU A 117 8.01 -24.72 4.79
CA LEU A 117 6.77 -24.57 5.56
C LEU A 117 6.93 -23.78 6.87
N GLU A 118 7.96 -22.91 6.97
CA GLU A 118 8.18 -22.03 8.11
C GLU A 118 7.83 -20.57 7.70
N PRO A 119 6.98 -19.86 8.46
CA PRO A 119 6.69 -18.47 8.21
C PRO A 119 7.95 -17.59 8.40
N VAL A 120 8.18 -16.69 7.47
CA VAL A 120 9.26 -15.71 7.50
C VAL A 120 8.71 -14.34 7.08
N TRP A 121 9.39 -13.27 7.47
CA TRP A 121 9.02 -11.93 7.02
C TRP A 121 10.10 -11.31 6.15
N TYR A 122 9.71 -10.38 5.30
CA TYR A 122 10.59 -9.74 4.32
C TYR A 122 10.14 -8.32 4.03
N VAL A 123 10.98 -7.55 3.33
CA VAL A 123 10.59 -6.24 2.80
C VAL A 123 10.04 -6.45 1.38
N HIS A 124 8.75 -6.18 1.23
CA HIS A 124 8.07 -6.25 -0.06
C HIS A 124 8.54 -5.13 -1.00
N SER A 125 8.45 -5.33 -2.31
CA SER A 125 8.86 -4.34 -3.33
C SER A 125 8.11 -3.00 -3.25
N SER A 126 6.93 -2.98 -2.63
CA SER A 126 6.18 -1.76 -2.34
C SER A 126 6.70 -0.97 -1.13
N GLY A 127 7.74 -1.46 -0.44
CA GLY A 127 8.32 -0.83 0.74
C GLY A 127 7.58 -1.15 2.06
N TYR A 128 6.69 -2.13 2.06
CA TYR A 128 6.01 -2.60 3.27
C TYR A 128 6.59 -3.94 3.76
N ILE A 129 6.33 -4.29 5.01
CA ILE A 129 6.62 -5.62 5.53
C ILE A 129 5.66 -6.62 4.90
N GLY A 130 6.19 -7.71 4.36
CA GLY A 130 5.45 -8.87 3.92
C GLY A 130 5.74 -10.08 4.81
N ILE A 131 4.82 -11.04 4.82
CA ILE A 131 4.98 -12.34 5.47
C ILE A 131 4.77 -13.41 4.42
N THR A 132 5.63 -14.39 4.40
CA THR A 132 5.61 -15.48 3.42
C THR A 132 6.02 -16.81 4.03
N MET A 133 5.91 -17.87 3.25
CA MET A 133 6.33 -19.21 3.63
C MET A 133 6.94 -19.91 2.41
N ASN A 134 8.10 -20.54 2.60
CA ASN A 134 8.69 -21.31 1.53
C ASN A 134 7.85 -22.55 1.22
N SER A 135 7.36 -22.66 -0.02
CA SER A 135 6.53 -23.76 -0.53
C SER A 135 5.21 -23.98 0.23
N GLY A 136 4.62 -22.90 0.80
CA GLY A 136 3.35 -22.96 1.51
C GLY A 136 2.50 -21.71 1.32
N ASN A 137 1.25 -21.79 1.74
CA ASN A 137 0.32 -20.67 1.85
C ASN A 137 0.32 -20.18 3.30
N VAL A 138 0.96 -19.03 3.56
CA VAL A 138 1.11 -18.53 4.92
C VAL A 138 -0.20 -17.97 5.48
N ALA A 139 -1.09 -17.44 4.63
CA ALA A 139 -2.41 -16.99 5.06
C ALA A 139 -3.26 -18.13 5.61
N ASP A 140 -3.30 -19.27 4.91
CA ASP A 140 -4.02 -20.47 5.37
C ASP A 140 -3.37 -21.04 6.62
N PHE A 141 -2.03 -21.10 6.66
CA PHE A 141 -1.28 -21.65 7.79
C PHE A 141 -1.53 -20.87 9.08
N LEU A 142 -1.54 -19.54 9.00
CA LEU A 142 -1.78 -18.65 10.13
C LEU A 142 -3.27 -18.39 10.39
N SER A 143 -4.16 -18.83 9.49
CA SER A 143 -5.60 -18.51 9.49
C SER A 143 -5.88 -17.00 9.45
N VAL A 144 -5.11 -16.28 8.65
CA VAL A 144 -5.08 -14.80 8.58
C VAL A 144 -5.69 -14.32 7.27
N ASN A 145 -6.43 -13.22 7.34
CA ASN A 145 -7.13 -12.59 6.23
C ASN A 145 -6.80 -11.09 6.12
N TYR A 146 -7.32 -10.47 5.07
CA TYR A 146 -7.32 -9.01 4.92
C TYR A 146 -7.98 -8.34 6.14
N GLY A 147 -7.30 -7.36 6.72
CA GLY A 147 -7.77 -6.58 7.85
C GLY A 147 -7.30 -7.07 9.21
N ASP A 148 -6.66 -8.24 9.30
CA ASP A 148 -6.15 -8.77 10.57
C ASP A 148 -4.94 -7.96 11.05
N GLU A 149 -4.84 -7.82 12.36
CA GLU A 149 -3.77 -7.03 12.99
C GLU A 149 -2.43 -7.76 12.91
N VAL A 150 -1.39 -6.99 12.64
CA VAL A 150 0.00 -7.44 12.66
C VAL A 150 0.83 -6.44 13.46
N ARG A 151 1.83 -6.92 14.18
CA ARG A 151 2.71 -6.09 15.00
C ARG A 151 4.17 -6.30 14.62
N LEU A 152 4.91 -5.20 14.54
CA LEU A 152 6.36 -5.19 14.51
C LEU A 152 6.85 -4.85 15.90
N VAL A 153 7.59 -5.76 16.54
CA VAL A 153 7.99 -5.65 17.95
C VAL A 153 9.50 -5.72 18.06
N ARG A 154 10.08 -4.78 18.80
CA ARG A 154 11.51 -4.77 19.10
C ARG A 154 11.81 -5.76 20.23
N LYS A 155 12.83 -6.59 20.04
CA LYS A 155 13.32 -7.49 21.10
C LYS A 155 13.84 -6.66 22.26
N ARG A 156 13.39 -6.99 23.46
CA ARG A 156 14.01 -6.41 24.69
C ARG A 156 15.39 -7.04 24.85
N LYS A 157 16.40 -6.19 25.04
CA LYS A 157 17.75 -6.65 25.43
C LYS A 157 17.72 -7.22 26.82
#